data_2e3d4eb95960464d065bdf7b541308d9
#
_entry.id   2e3d4eb95960464d065bdf7b541308d9
#
_cell.length_a   1.000
_cell.length_b   1.000
_cell.length_c   1.000
_cell.angle_alpha   90.00
_cell.angle_beta   90.00
_cell.angle_gamma   90.00
#
_symmetry.space_group_name_H-M   'P 1'
#
loop_
_entity.id
_entity.type
_entity.pdbx_description
1 polymer ?
#
loop_
_entity_poly.entity_id
_entity_poly.type
_entity_poly.pdbx_seq_one_letter_code
_entity_poly.pdbx_strand_id
1 'polypeptide(L)'
;ISLLENPVTISSDFVGYDDGYYLNNKGFDKPIVELDMTKEKKYEDQFPNMFIMPKIMVDYNTLKTGFYFQSSEIIDRLSLFGEASANKFRDVDYMFRLDFRRFFNTVFFETYYLTRNTTDNSFYQDTYEITDNIKFRLVQFRLGIKQPFYGSMFEHSISKQYYRAFIKEQVQTNEYGTLEAGAAYDYYKGTIFNTNWSLNMIKKSAHSSINPSGGFKIGTELGIELNKFIEGLNLSDSGTLTEEFKDYNLIRALGFGSYYYGIPKFKNWTIALKAEVGWIDNQDVDSFFHFYLGGMPGIKGYSFYSIQGPKKVFIDFTLRAPIFMEKHYKLSWMTIQNSTIGIVFQNGDAWDTRYMNKQSVGIQLRIN
;
A
#
# COMPACT_ATOMS: atom_id res chain seq x y z
N ILE A 1 -20.44 -15.29 37.19
CA ILE A 1 -19.02 -15.66 37.07
C ILE A 1 -18.28 -14.83 38.11
N SER A 2 -18.06 -15.46 39.27
CA SER A 2 -17.40 -14.90 40.44
C SER A 2 -15.87 -14.92 40.22
N LEU A 3 -15.32 -13.87 39.63
CA LEU A 3 -13.87 -13.72 39.44
C LEU A 3 -13.24 -12.61 40.30
N LEU A 4 -13.97 -12.07 41.29
CA LEU A 4 -13.50 -10.99 42.13
C LEU A 4 -13.74 -11.18 43.65
N GLU A 5 -13.82 -12.41 44.12
CA GLU A 5 -13.96 -12.65 45.58
C GLU A 5 -12.65 -12.56 46.39
N ASN A 6 -11.50 -12.46 45.72
CA ASN A 6 -10.23 -12.14 46.41
C ASN A 6 -9.50 -11.03 45.67
N PRO A 7 -9.43 -9.82 46.25
CA PRO A 7 -8.54 -8.81 45.70
C PRO A 7 -7.12 -9.35 45.78
N VAL A 8 -6.46 -9.51 44.64
CA VAL A 8 -5.03 -9.81 44.61
C VAL A 8 -4.32 -8.63 45.23
N THR A 9 -3.91 -8.77 46.49
CA THR A 9 -3.00 -7.85 47.13
C THR A 9 -1.66 -8.03 46.42
N ILE A 10 -1.33 -7.15 45.49
CA ILE A 10 0.02 -7.07 44.93
C ILE A 10 0.92 -6.67 46.08
N SER A 11 1.71 -7.61 46.58
CA SER A 11 2.67 -7.33 47.62
C SER A 11 3.68 -6.31 47.09
N SER A 12 4.13 -5.41 47.95
CA SER A 12 5.15 -4.37 47.70
C SER A 12 6.53 -4.89 47.32
N ASP A 13 6.66 -6.21 47.13
CA ASP A 13 7.93 -6.90 46.83
C ASP A 13 8.26 -6.99 45.32
N PHE A 14 7.63 -6.20 44.48
CA PHE A 14 8.13 -5.94 43.14
C PHE A 14 9.39 -5.04 43.25
N VAL A 15 10.47 -5.67 43.70
CA VAL A 15 11.81 -5.06 43.76
C VAL A 15 12.30 -4.83 42.32
N GLY A 16 12.45 -3.57 41.94
CA GLY A 16 13.17 -3.25 40.69
C GLY A 16 12.64 -2.09 39.87
N TYR A 17 11.55 -1.46 40.28
CA TYR A 17 11.15 -0.17 39.68
C TYR A 17 11.57 0.94 40.66
N ASP A 18 12.34 1.92 40.14
CA ASP A 18 12.75 3.12 40.84
C ASP A 18 11.51 3.84 41.37
N ASP A 19 11.25 3.73 42.67
CA ASP A 19 10.09 4.33 43.34
C ASP A 19 10.01 5.85 43.12
N GLY A 20 11.10 6.49 42.74
CA GLY A 20 11.16 7.91 42.39
C GLY A 20 10.35 8.28 41.14
N TYR A 21 10.13 7.34 40.22
CA TYR A 21 9.37 7.63 39.00
C TYR A 21 7.87 7.72 39.24
N TYR A 22 7.34 6.98 40.21
CA TYR A 22 5.92 6.96 40.53
C TYR A 22 5.51 8.03 41.54
N LEU A 23 6.40 8.44 42.43
CA LEU A 23 6.12 9.44 43.49
C LEU A 23 5.91 10.87 42.95
N ASN A 24 6.40 11.17 41.75
CA ASN A 24 6.20 12.48 41.12
C ASN A 24 4.97 12.58 40.20
N ASN A 25 4.23 11.49 40.03
CA ASN A 25 3.08 11.47 39.15
C ASN A 25 1.81 11.87 39.91
N LYS A 26 1.61 13.17 40.14
CA LYS A 26 0.41 13.75 40.76
C LYS A 26 -0.94 13.38 40.13
N GLY A 27 -0.92 12.50 39.16
CA GLY A 27 -2.13 11.97 38.48
C GLY A 27 -2.82 10.82 39.20
N PHE A 28 -2.15 10.19 40.22
CA PHE A 28 -2.72 9.06 40.96
C PHE A 28 -3.49 9.47 42.23
N ASP A 29 -3.38 10.74 42.66
CA ASP A 29 -4.14 11.26 43.79
C ASP A 29 -5.60 11.62 43.42
N LYS A 30 -6.09 11.21 42.27
CA LYS A 30 -7.53 11.35 41.97
C LYS A 30 -8.27 10.31 42.82
N PRO A 31 -9.28 10.73 43.60
CA PRO A 31 -10.09 9.80 44.37
C PRO A 31 -10.58 8.69 43.42
N ILE A 32 -10.42 7.45 43.86
CA ILE A 32 -11.03 6.31 43.15
C ILE A 32 -12.52 6.62 43.11
N VAL A 33 -13.01 6.98 41.92
CA VAL A 33 -14.45 7.15 41.72
C VAL A 33 -15.05 5.75 41.87
N GLU A 34 -15.78 5.53 42.98
CA GLU A 34 -16.60 4.32 43.10
C GLU A 34 -17.53 4.28 41.88
N LEU A 35 -17.23 3.36 40.99
CA LEU A 35 -18.09 3.09 39.85
C LEU A 35 -19.38 2.48 40.37
N ASP A 36 -20.47 3.24 40.32
CA ASP A 36 -21.81 2.72 40.60
C ASP A 36 -22.18 1.68 39.52
N MET A 37 -21.84 0.41 39.80
CA MET A 37 -22.09 -0.74 38.91
C MET A 37 -23.58 -1.02 38.72
N THR A 38 -24.47 -0.32 39.42
CA THR A 38 -25.93 -0.54 39.32
C THR A 38 -26.59 0.25 38.18
N LYS A 39 -25.88 1.17 37.55
CA LYS A 39 -26.38 1.96 36.41
C LYS A 39 -25.72 1.54 35.12
N GLU A 40 -26.21 0.47 34.54
CA GLU A 40 -25.88 0.13 33.16
C GLU A 40 -26.36 1.27 32.22
N LYS A 41 -25.42 1.96 31.61
CA LYS A 41 -25.72 2.89 30.51
C LYS A 41 -25.46 2.17 29.20
N LYS A 42 -26.43 2.30 28.29
CA LYS A 42 -26.24 1.88 26.92
C LYS A 42 -25.01 2.60 26.35
N TYR A 43 -24.07 1.84 25.79
CA TYR A 43 -22.90 2.42 25.14
C TYR A 43 -23.35 3.31 23.97
N GLU A 44 -22.85 4.52 23.93
CA GLU A 44 -23.00 5.46 22.83
C GLU A 44 -21.68 5.53 22.08
N ASP A 45 -21.73 5.49 20.73
CA ASP A 45 -20.55 5.55 19.89
C ASP A 45 -19.80 6.87 20.14
N GLN A 46 -18.56 6.78 20.59
CA GLN A 46 -17.71 7.93 20.89
C GLN A 46 -16.45 7.90 20.02
N PHE A 47 -16.22 9.00 19.34
CA PHE A 47 -15.01 9.20 18.53
C PHE A 47 -14.05 10.11 19.27
N PRO A 48 -12.81 9.68 19.52
CA PRO A 48 -11.76 10.58 20.00
C PRO A 48 -11.39 11.59 18.91
N ASN A 49 -10.57 12.57 19.28
CA ASN A 49 -10.06 13.53 18.30
C ASN A 49 -9.38 12.84 17.14
N MET A 50 -9.59 13.33 15.93
CA MET A 50 -8.93 12.84 14.73
C MET A 50 -7.42 13.00 14.84
N PHE A 51 -6.68 11.92 14.64
CA PHE A 51 -5.23 11.95 14.56
C PHE A 51 -4.82 12.38 13.15
N ILE A 52 -3.96 13.38 13.06
CA ILE A 52 -3.43 13.88 11.78
C ILE A 52 -1.91 13.80 11.84
N MET A 53 -1.30 13.24 10.79
CA MET A 53 0.14 13.10 10.64
C MET A 53 0.59 13.63 9.28
N PRO A 54 1.68 14.42 9.22
CA PRO A 54 2.21 14.89 7.96
C PRO A 54 2.71 13.72 7.09
N LYS A 55 2.50 13.83 5.78
CA LYS A 55 3.00 12.93 4.74
C LYS A 55 3.98 13.67 3.87
N ILE A 56 5.17 13.09 3.70
CA ILE A 56 6.18 13.58 2.75
C ILE A 56 6.67 12.38 1.95
N MET A 57 6.59 12.46 0.63
CA MET A 57 7.07 11.39 -0.26
C MET A 57 7.70 12.00 -1.52
N VAL A 58 8.55 11.22 -2.16
CA VAL A 58 9.08 11.53 -3.50
C VAL A 58 8.37 10.63 -4.50
N ASP A 59 7.71 11.23 -5.48
CA ASP A 59 6.95 10.54 -6.52
C ASP A 59 7.36 11.14 -7.88
N TYR A 60 7.80 10.31 -8.82
CA TYR A 60 8.31 10.71 -10.13
C TYR A 60 9.29 11.91 -10.07
N ASN A 61 10.32 11.78 -9.22
CA ASN A 61 11.34 12.82 -8.95
C ASN A 61 10.80 14.16 -8.41
N THR A 62 9.58 14.19 -7.89
CA THR A 62 8.99 15.37 -7.27
C THR A 62 8.62 15.11 -5.81
N LEU A 63 8.82 16.15 -4.99
CA LEU A 63 8.37 16.12 -3.62
C LEU A 63 6.85 16.31 -3.60
N LYS A 64 6.16 15.35 -2.98
CA LYS A 64 4.72 15.39 -2.72
C LYS A 64 4.50 15.48 -1.22
N THR A 65 3.75 16.48 -0.80
CA THR A 65 3.45 16.76 0.61
C THR A 65 1.97 16.61 0.87
N GLY A 66 1.62 16.26 2.08
CA GLY A 66 0.23 16.07 2.46
C GLY A 66 0.08 15.62 3.91
N PHE A 67 -0.98 14.90 4.19
CA PHE A 67 -1.26 14.38 5.51
C PHE A 67 -2.02 13.06 5.45
N TYR A 68 -1.85 12.27 6.49
CA TYR A 68 -2.70 11.16 6.85
C TYR A 68 -3.66 11.61 7.95
N PHE A 69 -4.86 11.08 7.94
CA PHE A 69 -5.80 11.26 9.02
C PHE A 69 -6.43 9.93 9.41
N GLN A 70 -6.63 9.74 10.70
CA GLN A 70 -7.24 8.54 11.25
C GLN A 70 -8.16 8.90 12.41
N SER A 71 -9.30 8.27 12.47
CA SER A 71 -10.20 8.27 13.60
C SER A 71 -10.83 6.91 13.75
N SER A 72 -10.97 6.42 14.96
CA SER A 72 -11.70 5.18 15.24
C SER A 72 -12.56 5.40 16.48
N GLU A 73 -13.70 4.79 16.47
CA GLU A 73 -14.58 4.71 17.62
C GLU A 73 -13.87 3.95 18.75
N ILE A 74 -14.11 4.27 20.03
CA ILE A 74 -13.34 3.78 21.17
C ILE A 74 -13.24 2.25 21.25
N ILE A 75 -14.31 1.53 20.90
CA ILE A 75 -14.32 0.07 20.86
C ILE A 75 -14.10 -0.49 19.45
N ASP A 76 -13.61 0.34 18.53
CA ASP A 76 -13.17 0.00 17.17
C ASP A 76 -14.25 -0.63 16.27
N ARG A 77 -15.53 -0.29 16.48
CA ARG A 77 -16.64 -0.73 15.60
C ARG A 77 -16.66 -0.02 14.27
N LEU A 78 -16.20 1.21 14.26
CA LEU A 78 -16.08 2.04 13.08
C LEU A 78 -14.71 2.71 13.07
N SER A 79 -13.94 2.52 12.03
CA SER A 79 -12.68 3.23 11.84
C SER A 79 -12.62 3.89 10.48
N LEU A 80 -12.02 5.04 10.46
CA LEU A 80 -11.85 5.90 9.30
C LEU A 80 -10.37 6.19 9.15
N PHE A 81 -9.85 5.98 7.95
CA PHE A 81 -8.50 6.30 7.58
C PHE A 81 -8.50 7.00 6.23
N GLY A 82 -7.62 7.95 6.05
CA GLY A 82 -7.45 8.58 4.76
C GLY A 82 -6.14 9.32 4.63
N GLU A 83 -5.86 9.72 3.41
CA GLU A 83 -4.71 10.54 3.07
C GLU A 83 -5.05 11.51 1.95
N ALA A 84 -4.39 12.64 1.98
CA ALA A 84 -4.39 13.60 0.90
C ALA A 84 -2.99 14.15 0.70
N SER A 85 -2.52 14.24 -0.54
CA SER A 85 -1.22 14.82 -0.85
C SER A 85 -1.22 15.46 -2.23
N ALA A 86 -0.37 16.48 -2.41
CA ALA A 86 -0.20 17.17 -3.67
C ALA A 86 1.27 17.59 -3.89
N ASN A 87 1.63 17.83 -5.15
CA ASN A 87 2.94 18.35 -5.54
C ASN A 87 2.82 19.68 -6.29
N LYS A 88 3.97 20.26 -6.66
CA LYS A 88 4.04 21.52 -7.42
C LYS A 88 3.40 21.44 -8.81
N PHE A 89 3.28 20.27 -9.40
CA PHE A 89 2.65 20.05 -10.70
C PHE A 89 1.13 19.84 -10.60
N ARG A 90 0.55 20.02 -9.40
CA ARG A 90 -0.86 19.79 -9.10
C ARG A 90 -1.30 18.34 -9.29
N ASP A 91 -0.34 17.39 -9.14
CA ASP A 91 -0.72 16.00 -8.94
C ASP A 91 -1.29 15.85 -7.55
N VAL A 92 -2.45 15.25 -7.48
CA VAL A 92 -3.18 15.02 -6.22
C VAL A 92 -3.38 13.53 -6.05
N ASP A 93 -3.11 13.05 -4.83
CA ASP A 93 -3.50 11.73 -4.38
C ASP A 93 -4.46 11.91 -3.20
N TYR A 94 -5.56 11.24 -3.28
CA TYR A 94 -6.53 11.16 -2.21
C TYR A 94 -6.94 9.70 -2.04
N MET A 95 -6.94 9.23 -0.79
CA MET A 95 -7.48 7.93 -0.42
C MET A 95 -8.34 8.06 0.83
N PHE A 96 -9.42 7.36 0.85
CA PHE A 96 -10.32 7.27 1.97
C PHE A 96 -10.75 5.84 2.17
N ARG A 97 -10.74 5.37 3.43
CA ARG A 97 -11.19 4.05 3.82
C ARG A 97 -12.05 4.14 5.07
N LEU A 98 -13.17 3.45 5.03
CA LEU A 98 -14.08 3.23 6.13
C LEU A 98 -14.17 1.74 6.41
N ASP A 99 -13.86 1.31 7.65
CA ASP A 99 -14.02 -0.05 8.12
C ASP A 99 -15.16 -0.09 9.15
N PHE A 100 -16.13 -0.96 8.91
CA PHE A 100 -17.26 -1.19 9.79
C PHE A 100 -17.18 -2.61 10.37
N ARG A 101 -16.94 -2.71 11.69
CA ARG A 101 -16.62 -3.94 12.44
C ARG A 101 -17.70 -4.33 13.46
N ARG A 102 -18.91 -3.88 13.25
CA ARG A 102 -20.02 -4.18 14.18
C ARG A 102 -20.48 -5.64 14.12
N PHE A 103 -20.17 -6.32 13.02
CA PHE A 103 -20.45 -7.73 12.80
C PHE A 103 -19.18 -8.57 12.98
N PHE A 104 -19.32 -9.90 12.93
CA PHE A 104 -18.19 -10.82 12.92
C PHE A 104 -17.21 -10.51 11.77
N ASN A 105 -17.73 -10.11 10.63
CA ASN A 105 -16.98 -9.69 9.46
C ASN A 105 -16.79 -8.17 9.47
N THR A 106 -15.64 -7.71 8.98
CA THR A 106 -15.40 -6.29 8.71
C THR A 106 -15.87 -5.96 7.30
N VAL A 107 -16.87 -5.11 7.19
CA VAL A 107 -17.25 -4.50 5.91
C VAL A 107 -16.42 -3.25 5.71
N PHE A 108 -15.85 -3.05 4.52
CA PHE A 108 -15.07 -1.85 4.24
C PHE A 108 -15.45 -1.20 2.91
N PHE A 109 -15.27 0.09 2.87
CA PHE A 109 -15.37 0.92 1.67
C PHE A 109 -14.07 1.69 1.49
N GLU A 110 -13.53 1.68 0.27
CA GLU A 110 -12.35 2.47 -0.10
C GLU A 110 -12.63 3.28 -1.35
N THR A 111 -12.07 4.47 -1.41
CA THR A 111 -12.02 5.26 -2.63
C THR A 111 -10.64 5.84 -2.83
N TYR A 112 -10.22 5.86 -4.09
CA TYR A 112 -8.96 6.46 -4.53
C TYR A 112 -9.27 7.48 -5.63
N TYR A 113 -8.59 8.61 -5.54
CA TYR A 113 -8.55 9.61 -6.59
C TYR A 113 -7.10 10.03 -6.78
N LEU A 114 -6.58 9.76 -7.95
CA LEU A 114 -5.19 10.07 -8.29
C LEU A 114 -5.15 10.91 -9.55
N THR A 115 -4.30 11.93 -9.56
CA THR A 115 -4.01 12.69 -10.78
C THR A 115 -2.53 12.69 -11.05
N ARG A 116 -2.17 12.65 -12.32
CA ARG A 116 -0.79 12.83 -12.80
C ARG A 116 -0.81 13.79 -13.96
N ASN A 117 0.07 14.78 -13.91
CA ASN A 117 0.26 15.75 -14.97
C ASN A 117 1.65 15.52 -15.56
N THR A 118 1.73 15.38 -16.87
CA THR A 118 2.99 15.31 -17.59
C THR A 118 2.96 16.28 -18.76
N THR A 119 4.13 16.80 -19.11
CA THR A 119 4.30 17.64 -20.28
C THR A 119 5.37 16.97 -21.14
N ASP A 120 5.05 16.77 -22.40
CA ASP A 120 5.97 16.26 -23.40
C ASP A 120 6.16 17.33 -24.48
N ASN A 121 7.39 17.48 -24.93
CA ASN A 121 7.73 18.41 -26.00
C ASN A 121 8.32 17.61 -27.15
N SER A 122 7.75 17.76 -28.32
CA SER A 122 8.20 17.12 -29.54
C SER A 122 8.34 18.14 -30.66
N PHE A 123 9.11 17.79 -31.70
CA PHE A 123 9.24 18.62 -32.90
C PHE A 123 8.67 17.84 -34.09
N TYR A 124 7.81 18.49 -34.82
CA TYR A 124 7.31 17.97 -36.10
C TYR A 124 8.06 18.64 -37.24
N GLN A 125 8.69 17.84 -38.11
CA GLN A 125 9.48 18.27 -39.24
C GLN A 125 10.58 19.31 -38.88
N ASP A 126 11.17 19.22 -37.69
CA ASP A 126 12.18 20.14 -37.14
C ASP A 126 11.78 21.62 -37.13
N THR A 127 10.53 21.95 -37.39
CA THR A 127 10.05 23.31 -37.56
C THR A 127 8.97 23.69 -36.55
N TYR A 128 8.13 22.74 -36.17
CA TYR A 128 7.01 23.01 -35.27
C TYR A 128 7.27 22.41 -33.90
N GLU A 129 7.30 23.23 -32.87
CA GLU A 129 7.33 22.76 -31.50
C GLU A 129 5.91 22.39 -31.07
N ILE A 130 5.75 21.15 -30.69
CA ILE A 130 4.49 20.61 -30.15
C ILE A 130 4.68 20.38 -28.66
N THR A 131 3.84 21.02 -27.86
CA THR A 131 3.80 20.81 -26.41
C THR A 131 2.52 20.10 -26.03
N ASP A 132 2.65 18.87 -25.55
CA ASP A 132 1.55 18.05 -25.06
C ASP A 132 1.47 18.13 -23.54
N ASN A 133 0.41 18.72 -23.04
CA ASN A 133 0.07 18.68 -21.61
C ASN A 133 -0.96 17.59 -21.38
N ILE A 134 -0.54 16.50 -20.75
CA ILE A 134 -1.37 15.34 -20.50
C ILE A 134 -1.69 15.26 -19.02
N LYS A 135 -2.97 15.16 -18.69
CA LYS A 135 -3.47 14.97 -17.34
C LYS A 135 -4.22 13.67 -17.23
N PHE A 136 -3.67 12.73 -16.48
CA PHE A 136 -4.33 11.48 -16.16
C PHE A 136 -5.13 11.61 -14.86
N ARG A 137 -6.30 11.01 -14.81
CA ARG A 137 -7.13 10.86 -13.61
C ARG A 137 -7.53 9.41 -13.44
N LEU A 138 -7.30 8.90 -12.24
CA LEU A 138 -7.84 7.62 -11.78
C LEU A 138 -8.89 7.89 -10.71
N VAL A 139 -10.03 7.28 -10.85
CA VAL A 139 -11.05 7.16 -9.81
C VAL A 139 -11.33 5.68 -9.57
N GLN A 140 -11.27 5.26 -8.31
CA GLN A 140 -11.58 3.90 -7.92
C GLN A 140 -12.49 3.90 -6.69
N PHE A 141 -13.50 3.06 -6.74
CA PHE A 141 -14.35 2.71 -5.61
C PHE A 141 -14.23 1.21 -5.35
N ARG A 142 -14.07 0.84 -4.10
CA ARG A 142 -13.95 -0.54 -3.68
C ARG A 142 -14.82 -0.79 -2.46
N LEU A 143 -15.66 -1.82 -2.53
CA LEU A 143 -16.45 -2.33 -1.42
C LEU A 143 -16.02 -3.75 -1.15
N GLY A 144 -15.86 -4.12 0.12
CA GLY A 144 -15.45 -5.49 0.43
C GLY A 144 -15.77 -5.91 1.85
N ILE A 145 -15.50 -7.18 2.10
CA ILE A 145 -15.71 -7.85 3.38
C ILE A 145 -14.43 -8.59 3.74
N LYS A 146 -13.96 -8.39 4.97
CA LYS A 146 -12.88 -9.19 5.58
C LYS A 146 -13.47 -10.15 6.56
N GLN A 147 -13.09 -11.41 6.43
CA GLN A 147 -13.55 -12.49 7.27
C GLN A 147 -12.36 -13.25 7.87
N PRO A 148 -12.20 -13.24 9.20
CA PRO A 148 -11.24 -14.10 9.86
C PRO A 148 -11.71 -15.57 9.81
N PHE A 149 -10.78 -16.50 9.55
CA PHE A 149 -11.07 -17.92 9.47
C PHE A 149 -9.86 -18.74 9.93
N TYR A 150 -9.96 -19.40 11.07
CA TYR A 150 -8.92 -20.29 11.66
C TYR A 150 -7.49 -19.70 11.62
N GLY A 151 -7.34 -18.46 12.07
CA GLY A 151 -6.05 -17.76 12.09
C GLY A 151 -5.61 -17.18 10.74
N SER A 152 -6.37 -17.41 9.68
CA SER A 152 -6.21 -16.76 8.39
C SER A 152 -7.24 -15.64 8.19
N MET A 153 -7.05 -14.85 7.14
CA MET A 153 -7.95 -13.78 6.73
C MET A 153 -8.36 -13.96 5.27
N PHE A 154 -9.66 -13.97 5.03
CA PHE A 154 -10.22 -13.80 3.70
C PHE A 154 -10.68 -12.35 3.51
N GLU A 155 -10.45 -11.82 2.33
CA GLU A 155 -10.98 -10.54 1.92
C GLU A 155 -11.61 -10.69 0.53
N HIS A 156 -12.89 -10.41 0.43
CA HIS A 156 -13.64 -10.38 -0.82
C HIS A 156 -14.01 -8.94 -1.13
N SER A 157 -13.79 -8.51 -2.35
CA SER A 157 -14.11 -7.14 -2.75
C SER A 157 -14.54 -7.04 -4.20
N ILE A 158 -15.35 -6.03 -4.46
CA ILE A 158 -15.66 -5.55 -5.79
C ILE A 158 -15.14 -4.13 -5.91
N SER A 159 -14.48 -3.83 -7.01
CA SER A 159 -14.04 -2.48 -7.30
C SER A 159 -14.47 -2.04 -8.70
N LYS A 160 -14.70 -0.74 -8.83
CA LYS A 160 -14.95 -0.06 -10.09
C LYS A 160 -13.87 0.98 -10.29
N GLN A 161 -13.24 0.95 -11.45
CA GLN A 161 -12.11 1.81 -11.79
C GLN A 161 -12.39 2.56 -13.09
N TYR A 162 -12.01 3.83 -13.11
CA TYR A 162 -12.11 4.71 -14.26
C TYR A 162 -10.79 5.47 -14.43
N TYR A 163 -10.21 5.37 -15.60
CA TYR A 163 -9.05 6.16 -15.98
C TYR A 163 -9.42 7.08 -17.14
N ARG A 164 -9.15 8.35 -16.97
CA ARG A 164 -9.45 9.39 -17.96
C ARG A 164 -8.20 10.19 -18.27
N ALA A 165 -7.95 10.42 -19.55
CA ALA A 165 -6.91 11.31 -20.02
C ALA A 165 -7.53 12.62 -20.47
N PHE A 166 -6.83 13.72 -20.19
CA PHE A 166 -7.08 15.05 -20.73
C PHE A 166 -5.80 15.45 -21.42
N ILE A 167 -5.84 15.62 -22.73
CA ILE A 167 -4.70 16.05 -23.51
C ILE A 167 -4.98 17.47 -23.99
N LYS A 168 -4.01 18.36 -23.80
CA LYS A 168 -3.98 19.69 -24.39
C LYS A 168 -2.70 19.80 -25.19
N GLU A 169 -2.84 19.81 -26.50
CA GLU A 169 -1.76 19.97 -27.45
C GLU A 169 -1.66 21.45 -27.85
N GLN A 170 -0.45 21.98 -27.84
CA GLN A 170 -0.14 23.33 -28.29
C GLN A 170 0.91 23.22 -29.39
N VAL A 171 0.58 23.69 -30.60
CA VAL A 171 1.50 23.73 -31.72
C VAL A 171 1.89 25.19 -31.93
N GLN A 172 3.17 25.51 -31.72
CA GLN A 172 3.69 26.85 -31.97
C GLN A 172 4.14 26.99 -33.43
N THR A 173 3.53 27.90 -34.13
CA THR A 173 3.88 28.24 -35.51
C THR A 173 4.51 29.65 -35.56
N ASN A 174 5.68 29.75 -36.20
CA ASN A 174 6.42 31.04 -36.22
C ASN A 174 5.69 32.18 -36.95
N GLU A 175 4.70 31.85 -37.82
CA GLU A 175 4.00 32.85 -38.64
C GLU A 175 2.56 33.13 -38.19
N TYR A 176 1.89 32.22 -37.52
CA TYR A 176 0.44 32.29 -37.27
C TYR A 176 0.05 32.21 -35.80
N GLY A 177 1.02 32.20 -34.88
CA GLY A 177 0.76 32.10 -33.46
C GLY A 177 0.67 30.66 -32.98
N THR A 178 -0.02 30.44 -31.88
CA THR A 178 -0.16 29.09 -31.24
C THR A 178 -1.52 28.53 -31.56
N LEU A 179 -1.56 27.34 -32.14
CA LEU A 179 -2.77 26.54 -32.28
C LEU A 179 -2.93 25.67 -31.04
N GLU A 180 -4.13 25.61 -30.46
CA GLU A 180 -4.46 24.77 -29.31
C GLU A 180 -5.56 23.79 -29.69
N ALA A 181 -5.32 22.51 -29.41
CA ALA A 181 -6.32 21.46 -29.50
C ALA A 181 -6.43 20.75 -28.14
N GLY A 182 -7.60 20.30 -27.79
CA GLY A 182 -7.81 19.57 -26.54
C GLY A 182 -8.80 18.43 -26.70
N ALA A 183 -8.48 17.30 -26.09
CA ALA A 183 -9.34 16.14 -26.02
C ALA A 183 -9.42 15.59 -24.61
N ALA A 184 -10.57 15.04 -24.26
CA ALA A 184 -10.76 14.33 -22.99
C ALA A 184 -11.49 13.02 -23.28
N TYR A 185 -10.90 11.91 -22.88
CA TYR A 185 -11.48 10.59 -23.13
C TYR A 185 -11.18 9.61 -22.01
N ASP A 186 -12.07 8.66 -21.83
CA ASP A 186 -11.86 7.54 -20.93
C ASP A 186 -11.04 6.49 -21.67
N TYR A 187 -9.87 6.13 -21.14
CA TYR A 187 -9.04 5.11 -21.78
C TYR A 187 -9.13 3.74 -21.10
N TYR A 188 -9.67 3.70 -19.86
CA TYR A 188 -9.88 2.44 -19.16
C TYR A 188 -11.11 2.51 -18.25
N LYS A 189 -11.91 1.46 -18.29
CA LYS A 189 -13.05 1.20 -17.40
C LYS A 189 -12.98 -0.25 -16.93
N GLY A 190 -12.85 -0.47 -15.63
CA GLY A 190 -12.72 -1.83 -15.08
C GLY A 190 -13.72 -2.11 -13.98
N THR A 191 -14.18 -3.35 -13.91
CA THR A 191 -14.87 -3.92 -12.77
C THR A 191 -14.11 -5.15 -12.35
N ILE A 192 -13.63 -5.18 -11.09
CA ILE A 192 -12.76 -6.23 -10.59
C ILE A 192 -13.42 -6.87 -9.38
N PHE A 193 -13.61 -8.18 -9.43
CA PHE A 193 -13.97 -9.01 -8.29
C PHE A 193 -12.68 -9.64 -7.77
N ASN A 194 -12.33 -9.35 -6.53
CA ASN A 194 -11.07 -9.81 -5.95
C ASN A 194 -11.31 -10.63 -4.68
N THR A 195 -10.59 -11.73 -4.56
CA THR A 195 -10.57 -12.58 -3.37
C THR A 195 -9.13 -12.77 -2.93
N ASN A 196 -8.82 -12.28 -1.74
CA ASN A 196 -7.52 -12.42 -1.12
C ASN A 196 -7.62 -13.36 0.07
N TRP A 197 -6.71 -14.29 0.16
CA TRP A 197 -6.51 -15.11 1.34
C TRP A 197 -5.11 -14.89 1.89
N SER A 198 -4.96 -14.80 3.20
CA SER A 198 -3.65 -14.70 3.83
C SER A 198 -3.61 -15.39 5.19
N LEU A 199 -2.51 -16.05 5.46
CA LEU A 199 -2.16 -16.64 6.75
C LEU A 199 -0.85 -16.03 7.23
N ASN A 200 -0.84 -15.48 8.44
CA ASN A 200 0.32 -14.86 9.04
C ASN A 200 0.69 -15.54 10.37
N MET A 201 1.76 -16.34 10.33
CA MET A 201 2.34 -17.08 11.45
C MET A 201 3.74 -16.57 11.80
N ILE A 202 4.03 -15.30 11.51
CA ILE A 202 5.29 -14.67 11.91
C ILE A 202 5.32 -14.52 13.42
N LYS A 203 6.42 -14.95 14.05
CA LYS A 203 6.63 -14.80 15.48
C LYS A 203 6.69 -13.32 15.86
N LYS A 204 5.76 -12.90 16.72
CA LYS A 204 5.73 -11.53 17.25
C LYS A 204 6.85 -11.35 18.27
N SER A 205 7.66 -10.32 18.11
CA SER A 205 8.70 -9.87 19.03
C SER A 205 8.82 -8.35 18.94
N ALA A 206 9.51 -7.73 19.90
CA ALA A 206 9.77 -6.28 19.87
C ALA A 206 10.45 -5.82 18.56
N HIS A 207 11.16 -6.73 17.88
CA HIS A 207 11.89 -6.44 16.64
C HIS A 207 11.26 -7.04 15.39
N SER A 208 10.08 -7.64 15.49
CA SER A 208 9.43 -8.33 14.35
C SER A 208 9.06 -7.39 13.20
N SER A 209 8.97 -6.09 13.44
CA SER A 209 8.74 -5.08 12.40
C SER A 209 9.92 -4.92 11.46
N ILE A 210 11.14 -4.99 11.99
CA ILE A 210 12.39 -4.75 11.24
C ILE A 210 13.12 -6.06 10.93
N ASN A 211 13.15 -7.01 11.86
CA ASN A 211 13.85 -8.28 11.74
C ASN A 211 13.08 -9.44 12.40
N PRO A 212 12.06 -10.00 11.72
CA PRO A 212 11.34 -11.15 12.23
C PRO A 212 12.28 -12.32 12.53
N SER A 213 12.19 -12.88 13.74
CA SER A 213 13.07 -13.97 14.19
C SER A 213 12.60 -15.36 13.76
N GLY A 214 11.43 -15.49 13.14
CA GLY A 214 10.92 -16.78 12.65
C GLY A 214 9.46 -16.74 12.26
N GLY A 215 9.01 -17.85 11.64
CA GLY A 215 7.65 -17.99 11.15
C GLY A 215 7.50 -17.70 9.67
N PHE A 216 6.26 -17.67 9.21
CA PHE A 216 5.97 -17.48 7.80
C PHE A 216 4.68 -16.66 7.59
N LYS A 217 4.56 -16.10 6.42
CA LYS A 217 3.34 -15.52 5.89
C LYS A 217 3.14 -16.05 4.48
N ILE A 218 1.95 -16.53 4.18
CA ILE A 218 1.55 -16.95 2.83
C ILE A 218 0.21 -16.33 2.47
N GLY A 219 -0.06 -16.19 1.19
CA GLY A 219 -1.35 -15.72 0.72
C GLY A 219 -1.50 -15.86 -0.79
N THR A 220 -2.74 -15.68 -1.21
CA THR A 220 -3.14 -15.69 -2.62
C THR A 220 -4.08 -14.53 -2.90
N GLU A 221 -4.00 -13.99 -4.09
CA GLU A 221 -4.91 -13.01 -4.64
C GLU A 221 -5.48 -13.57 -5.94
N LEU A 222 -6.81 -13.63 -6.04
CA LEU A 222 -7.54 -14.08 -7.21
C LEU A 222 -8.47 -12.96 -7.65
N GLY A 223 -8.28 -12.48 -8.87
CA GLY A 223 -9.07 -11.41 -9.47
C GLY A 223 -9.78 -11.91 -10.73
N ILE A 224 -11.07 -11.59 -10.86
CA ILE A 224 -11.81 -11.66 -12.12
C ILE A 224 -12.02 -10.24 -12.55
N GLU A 225 -11.45 -9.88 -13.69
CA GLU A 225 -11.41 -8.52 -14.19
C GLU A 225 -12.22 -8.42 -15.49
N LEU A 226 -13.20 -7.53 -15.50
CA LEU A 226 -14.01 -7.17 -16.65
C LEU A 226 -13.60 -5.76 -17.08
N ASN A 227 -12.71 -5.70 -18.05
CA ASN A 227 -12.01 -4.49 -18.44
C ASN A 227 -12.43 -4.05 -19.85
N LYS A 228 -12.58 -2.73 -20.00
CA LYS A 228 -12.71 -2.03 -21.27
C LYS A 228 -11.52 -1.09 -21.41
N PHE A 229 -10.69 -1.32 -22.40
CA PHE A 229 -9.52 -0.50 -22.69
C PHE A 229 -9.67 0.14 -24.07
N ILE A 230 -9.22 1.39 -24.21
CA ILE A 230 -9.37 2.12 -25.46
C ILE A 230 -8.56 1.47 -26.59
N GLU A 231 -9.19 1.23 -27.73
CA GLU A 231 -8.54 0.76 -28.95
C GLU A 231 -8.33 1.91 -29.93
N GLY A 232 -9.24 2.90 -29.92
CA GLY A 232 -9.17 4.05 -30.81
C GLY A 232 -10.14 5.17 -30.46
N LEU A 233 -10.05 6.23 -31.22
CA LEU A 233 -10.97 7.37 -31.19
C LEU A 233 -11.59 7.50 -32.58
N ASN A 234 -12.90 7.42 -32.64
CA ASN A 234 -13.66 7.60 -33.86
C ASN A 234 -14.28 9.00 -33.91
N LEU A 235 -14.21 9.65 -35.08
CA LEU A 235 -14.91 10.91 -35.29
C LEU A 235 -16.34 10.57 -35.79
N SER A 236 -17.35 10.98 -35.02
CA SER A 236 -18.74 10.84 -35.42
C SER A 236 -19.10 11.80 -36.58
N ASP A 237 -20.19 11.52 -37.29
CA ASP A 237 -20.70 12.39 -38.35
C ASP A 237 -21.00 13.82 -37.87
N SER A 238 -21.21 13.99 -36.55
CA SER A 238 -21.41 15.29 -35.92
C SER A 238 -20.10 16.02 -35.53
N GLY A 239 -18.93 15.45 -35.86
CA GLY A 239 -17.61 15.99 -35.52
C GLY A 239 -17.19 15.77 -34.07
N THR A 240 -17.88 14.89 -33.32
CA THR A 240 -17.54 14.56 -31.93
C THR A 240 -16.64 13.33 -31.89
N LEU A 241 -15.55 13.39 -31.10
CA LEU A 241 -14.70 12.24 -30.83
C LEU A 241 -15.42 11.29 -29.86
N THR A 242 -15.53 10.02 -30.27
CA THR A 242 -16.10 8.93 -29.48
C THR A 242 -15.06 7.85 -29.25
N GLU A 243 -14.99 7.33 -28.01
CA GLU A 243 -14.07 6.27 -27.66
C GLU A 243 -14.55 4.93 -28.22
N GLU A 244 -13.65 4.18 -28.83
CA GLU A 244 -13.83 2.77 -29.18
C GLU A 244 -13.10 1.91 -28.16
N PHE A 245 -13.84 0.99 -27.52
CA PHE A 245 -13.31 0.13 -26.46
C PHE A 245 -13.20 -1.31 -26.93
N LYS A 246 -12.08 -1.95 -26.57
CA LYS A 246 -11.90 -3.40 -26.64
C LYS A 246 -12.05 -4.02 -25.26
N ASP A 247 -12.75 -5.14 -25.20
CA ASP A 247 -12.94 -5.88 -23.96
C ASP A 247 -11.73 -6.78 -23.68
N TYR A 248 -11.13 -6.59 -22.50
CA TYR A 248 -10.04 -7.40 -21.96
C TYR A 248 -10.50 -8.06 -20.66
N ASN A 249 -11.26 -9.14 -20.79
CA ASN A 249 -11.68 -9.93 -19.64
C ASN A 249 -10.58 -10.93 -19.31
N LEU A 250 -10.19 -10.97 -18.01
CA LEU A 250 -9.09 -11.83 -17.59
C LEU A 250 -9.29 -12.34 -16.15
N ILE A 251 -8.62 -13.45 -15.86
CA ILE A 251 -8.44 -13.97 -14.52
C ILE A 251 -6.98 -13.75 -14.13
N ARG A 252 -6.78 -13.03 -13.04
CA ARG A 252 -5.46 -12.77 -12.45
C ARG A 252 -5.30 -13.59 -11.19
N ALA A 253 -4.20 -14.35 -11.09
CA ALA A 253 -3.84 -15.09 -9.90
C ALA A 253 -2.44 -14.65 -9.45
N LEU A 254 -2.28 -14.39 -8.15
CA LEU A 254 -1.00 -14.09 -7.51
C LEU A 254 -0.89 -14.90 -6.22
N GLY A 255 0.14 -15.72 -6.11
CA GLY A 255 0.55 -16.37 -4.87
C GLY A 255 1.78 -15.68 -4.32
N PHE A 256 1.83 -15.46 -3.01
CA PHE A 256 2.99 -14.88 -2.35
C PHE A 256 3.30 -15.56 -1.02
N GLY A 257 4.57 -15.60 -0.66
CA GLY A 257 5.01 -16.14 0.59
C GLY A 257 6.24 -15.44 1.14
N SER A 258 6.39 -15.47 2.44
CA SER A 258 7.63 -15.10 3.12
C SER A 258 7.88 -16.05 4.28
N TYR A 259 9.12 -16.47 4.44
CA TYR A 259 9.60 -17.34 5.50
C TYR A 259 10.79 -16.68 6.21
N TYR A 260 10.80 -16.76 7.52
CA TYR A 260 11.85 -16.19 8.35
C TYR A 260 12.42 -17.28 9.26
N TYR A 261 13.74 -17.34 9.31
CA TYR A 261 14.46 -18.28 10.15
C TYR A 261 15.57 -17.54 10.92
N GLY A 262 15.44 -17.50 12.23
CA GLY A 262 16.47 -16.98 13.13
C GLY A 262 17.58 -18.02 13.31
N ILE A 263 18.82 -17.62 13.08
CA ILE A 263 19.98 -18.52 13.16
C ILE A 263 20.33 -18.75 14.65
N PRO A 264 20.21 -19.97 15.20
CA PRO A 264 20.32 -20.19 16.65
C PRO A 264 21.65 -19.80 17.27
N LYS A 265 22.74 -19.92 16.50
CA LYS A 265 24.12 -19.62 16.97
C LYS A 265 24.45 -18.13 16.96
N PHE A 266 23.67 -17.31 16.25
CA PHE A 266 23.93 -15.88 16.09
C PHE A 266 22.72 -15.08 16.56
N LYS A 267 22.89 -14.37 17.68
CA LYS A 267 21.81 -13.56 18.27
C LYS A 267 21.27 -12.56 17.23
N ASN A 268 19.96 -12.65 16.94
CA ASN A 268 19.23 -11.75 16.03
C ASN A 268 19.68 -11.77 14.56
N TRP A 269 20.43 -12.79 14.13
CA TRP A 269 20.66 -13.06 12.71
C TRP A 269 19.44 -13.77 12.12
N THR A 270 19.00 -13.35 10.95
CA THR A 270 17.81 -13.91 10.31
C THR A 270 18.04 -14.14 8.83
N ILE A 271 17.63 -15.31 8.37
CA ILE A 271 17.41 -15.61 6.95
C ILE A 271 15.96 -15.28 6.63
N ALA A 272 15.73 -14.46 5.62
CA ALA A 272 14.42 -14.16 5.08
C ALA A 272 14.34 -14.62 3.62
N LEU A 273 13.33 -15.42 3.32
CA LEU A 273 12.98 -15.83 1.96
C LEU A 273 11.62 -15.25 1.62
N LYS A 274 11.50 -14.62 0.46
CA LYS A 274 10.21 -14.20 -0.11
C LYS A 274 10.07 -14.79 -1.49
N ALA A 275 8.86 -15.17 -1.86
CA ALA A 275 8.54 -15.67 -3.18
C ALA A 275 7.19 -15.13 -3.63
N GLU A 276 7.08 -14.87 -4.93
CA GLU A 276 5.83 -14.47 -5.59
C GLU A 276 5.71 -15.21 -6.92
N VAL A 277 4.50 -15.66 -7.23
CA VAL A 277 4.16 -16.29 -8.51
C VAL A 277 2.86 -15.68 -9.00
N GLY A 278 2.89 -15.13 -10.20
CA GLY A 278 1.75 -14.48 -10.83
C GLY A 278 1.40 -15.09 -12.18
N TRP A 279 0.12 -15.10 -12.51
CA TRP A 279 -0.40 -15.62 -13.76
C TRP A 279 -1.67 -14.88 -14.18
N ILE A 280 -1.78 -14.59 -15.46
CA ILE A 280 -2.95 -14.04 -16.14
C ILE A 280 -3.35 -15.07 -17.21
N ASP A 281 -4.62 -15.45 -17.27
CA ASP A 281 -5.13 -16.47 -18.19
C ASP A 281 -5.10 -16.01 -19.64
N ASN A 282 -5.47 -14.77 -19.89
CA ASN A 282 -5.40 -14.15 -21.21
C ASN A 282 -3.99 -13.62 -21.46
N GLN A 283 -3.25 -14.26 -22.36
CA GLN A 283 -1.88 -13.87 -22.68
C GLN A 283 -1.79 -12.69 -23.67
N ASP A 284 -2.88 -12.43 -24.42
CA ASP A 284 -2.95 -11.38 -25.46
C ASP A 284 -3.46 -10.05 -24.91
N VAL A 285 -3.36 -9.85 -23.58
CA VAL A 285 -3.73 -8.57 -22.96
C VAL A 285 -2.68 -7.50 -23.23
N ASP A 286 -3.15 -6.25 -23.29
CA ASP A 286 -2.25 -5.11 -23.34
C ASP A 286 -1.28 -5.08 -22.16
N SER A 287 -0.09 -4.55 -22.40
CA SER A 287 0.97 -4.43 -21.40
C SER A 287 0.54 -3.66 -20.14
N PHE A 288 -0.48 -2.82 -20.22
CA PHE A 288 -1.13 -2.17 -19.10
C PHE A 288 -1.58 -3.15 -18.00
N PHE A 289 -1.98 -4.36 -18.38
CA PHE A 289 -2.45 -5.38 -17.44
C PHE A 289 -1.33 -6.32 -16.93
N HIS A 290 -0.12 -6.24 -17.46
CA HIS A 290 0.98 -7.12 -17.10
C HIS A 290 1.40 -6.98 -15.64
N PHE A 291 2.06 -8.01 -15.12
CA PHE A 291 2.87 -7.90 -13.91
C PHE A 291 4.16 -7.14 -14.21
N TYR A 292 4.56 -6.31 -13.26
CA TYR A 292 5.83 -5.59 -13.32
C TYR A 292 6.74 -6.06 -12.19
N LEU A 293 8.03 -6.24 -12.47
CA LEU A 293 8.98 -6.78 -11.52
C LEU A 293 10.24 -5.93 -11.34
N GLY A 294 10.55 -4.99 -12.20
CA GLY A 294 11.70 -4.10 -12.05
C GLY A 294 11.51 -3.04 -10.96
N GLY A 295 12.62 -2.57 -10.38
CA GLY A 295 12.65 -1.50 -9.40
C GLY A 295 12.47 -1.93 -7.94
N MET A 296 12.20 -0.98 -7.07
CA MET A 296 12.12 -1.19 -5.61
C MET A 296 11.13 -2.27 -5.15
N PRO A 297 9.93 -2.44 -5.77
CA PRO A 297 9.01 -3.49 -5.38
C PRO A 297 9.44 -4.89 -5.80
N GLY A 298 10.35 -5.02 -6.76
CA GLY A 298 10.81 -6.30 -7.30
C GLY A 298 12.33 -6.44 -7.30
N ILE A 299 12.90 -6.67 -8.48
CA ILE A 299 14.35 -6.84 -8.69
C ILE A 299 15.01 -5.46 -8.73
N LYS A 300 15.69 -5.09 -7.66
CA LYS A 300 16.19 -3.72 -7.42
C LYS A 300 17.31 -3.26 -8.37
N GLY A 301 18.00 -4.18 -9.01
CA GLY A 301 19.03 -3.87 -10.02
C GLY A 301 18.49 -3.43 -11.38
N TYR A 302 17.16 -3.41 -11.56
CA TYR A 302 16.49 -3.06 -12.80
C TYR A 302 15.63 -1.81 -12.63
N SER A 303 15.44 -1.05 -13.70
CA SER A 303 14.57 0.12 -13.69
C SER A 303 13.11 -0.25 -13.42
N PHE A 304 12.32 0.69 -12.91
CA PHE A 304 10.88 0.53 -12.77
C PHE A 304 10.27 0.16 -14.13
N TYR A 305 9.31 -0.75 -14.12
CA TYR A 305 8.56 -1.21 -15.30
C TYR A 305 9.39 -1.87 -16.43
N SER A 306 10.69 -2.09 -16.24
CA SER A 306 11.56 -2.68 -17.28
C SER A 306 11.39 -4.18 -17.46
N ILE A 307 10.79 -4.87 -16.50
CA ILE A 307 10.48 -6.30 -16.53
C ILE A 307 8.97 -6.42 -16.41
N GLN A 308 8.34 -6.96 -17.47
CA GLN A 308 6.89 -7.06 -17.54
C GLN A 308 6.45 -8.31 -18.29
N GLY A 309 5.26 -8.83 -17.96
CA GLY A 309 4.65 -9.95 -18.64
C GLY A 309 3.39 -10.45 -17.92
N PRO A 310 2.57 -11.29 -18.60
CA PRO A 310 1.38 -11.90 -18.01
C PRO A 310 1.70 -13.03 -17.02
N LYS A 311 2.94 -13.50 -16.99
CA LYS A 311 3.47 -14.49 -16.02
C LYS A 311 4.57 -13.86 -15.21
N LYS A 312 4.64 -14.19 -13.91
CA LYS A 312 5.64 -13.64 -13.00
C LYS A 312 6.15 -14.71 -12.04
N VAL A 313 7.47 -14.75 -11.84
CA VAL A 313 8.11 -15.47 -10.73
C VAL A 313 9.16 -14.57 -10.11
N PHE A 314 9.16 -14.48 -8.79
CA PHE A 314 10.13 -13.67 -8.05
C PHE A 314 10.53 -14.37 -6.76
N ILE A 315 11.82 -14.36 -6.46
CA ILE A 315 12.42 -14.87 -5.23
C ILE A 315 13.37 -13.81 -4.69
N ASP A 316 13.25 -13.51 -3.39
CA ASP A 316 14.16 -12.64 -2.64
C ASP A 316 14.70 -13.42 -1.45
N PHE A 317 15.99 -13.66 -1.45
CA PHE A 317 16.74 -14.24 -0.33
C PHE A 317 17.55 -13.15 0.35
N THR A 318 17.35 -12.97 1.65
CA THR A 318 18.07 -11.97 2.42
C THR A 318 18.67 -12.58 3.69
N LEU A 319 19.97 -12.46 3.86
CA LEU A 319 20.66 -12.72 5.13
C LEU A 319 20.83 -11.41 5.87
N ARG A 320 20.29 -11.32 7.09
CA ARG A 320 20.31 -10.10 7.94
C ARG A 320 21.10 -10.31 9.21
N ALA A 321 21.92 -9.33 9.54
CA ALA A 321 22.67 -9.23 10.78
C ALA A 321 22.24 -7.97 11.54
N PRO A 322 22.15 -7.98 12.88
CA PRO A 322 21.92 -6.78 13.66
C PRO A 322 23.18 -5.90 13.65
N ILE A 323 23.01 -4.59 13.44
CA ILE A 323 24.05 -3.61 13.76
C ILE A 323 23.90 -3.27 15.25
N PHE A 324 22.70 -2.93 15.67
CA PHE A 324 22.32 -2.81 17.09
C PHE A 324 20.82 -3.09 17.25
N MET A 325 20.46 -3.56 18.45
CA MET A 325 19.09 -3.84 18.86
C MET A 325 18.87 -3.32 20.26
N GLU A 326 17.66 -2.86 20.56
CA GLU A 326 17.24 -2.38 21.90
C GLU A 326 18.09 -1.23 22.45
N LYS A 327 18.64 -0.40 21.58
CA LYS A 327 19.37 0.79 21.95
C LYS A 327 18.56 2.02 21.57
N HIS A 328 18.64 3.06 22.38
CA HIS A 328 17.95 4.32 22.14
C HIS A 328 18.96 5.41 21.80
N TYR A 329 19.27 5.55 20.51
CA TYR A 329 20.10 6.64 20.03
C TYR A 329 19.22 7.83 19.67
N LYS A 330 19.26 8.87 20.52
CA LYS A 330 18.56 10.14 20.23
C LYS A 330 19.35 10.94 19.20
N LEU A 331 18.71 11.24 18.09
CA LEU A 331 19.23 12.09 17.03
C LEU A 331 18.28 13.28 16.89
N SER A 332 18.57 14.40 17.59
CA SER A 332 17.73 15.60 17.57
C SER A 332 16.23 15.29 17.74
N TRP A 333 15.49 15.17 16.66
CA TRP A 333 14.05 15.00 16.59
C TRP A 333 13.58 13.54 16.46
N MET A 334 14.51 12.58 16.35
CA MET A 334 14.15 11.15 16.25
C MET A 334 15.00 10.27 17.16
N THR A 335 14.46 9.11 17.52
CA THR A 335 15.16 8.08 18.28
C THR A 335 15.27 6.83 17.43
N ILE A 336 16.50 6.34 17.25
CA ILE A 336 16.77 5.09 16.52
C ILE A 336 16.93 3.98 17.56
N GLN A 337 16.09 2.94 17.46
CA GLN A 337 16.07 1.85 18.42
C GLN A 337 16.76 0.59 17.90
N ASN A 338 16.60 0.30 16.63
CA ASN A 338 17.09 -0.92 16.03
C ASN A 338 17.67 -0.64 14.64
N SER A 339 18.75 -1.33 14.32
CA SER A 339 19.32 -1.27 12.97
C SER A 339 19.86 -2.64 12.54
N THR A 340 19.59 -3.01 11.31
CA THR A 340 20.08 -4.25 10.68
C THR A 340 20.67 -3.98 9.33
N ILE A 341 21.73 -4.72 9.00
CA ILE A 341 22.30 -4.80 7.67
C ILE A 341 22.02 -6.17 7.08
N GLY A 342 21.81 -6.25 5.78
CA GLY A 342 21.58 -7.51 5.10
C GLY A 342 22.17 -7.55 3.71
N ILE A 343 22.54 -8.76 3.29
CA ILE A 343 22.88 -9.07 1.89
C ILE A 343 21.61 -9.65 1.25
N VAL A 344 21.24 -9.09 0.12
CA VAL A 344 20.01 -9.43 -0.61
C VAL A 344 20.41 -10.04 -1.93
N PHE A 345 19.87 -11.20 -2.24
CA PHE A 345 19.92 -11.83 -3.55
C PHE A 345 18.49 -11.95 -4.09
N GLN A 346 18.28 -11.46 -5.29
CA GLN A 346 16.97 -11.47 -5.95
C GLN A 346 17.06 -12.15 -7.29
N ASN A 347 16.05 -12.94 -7.59
CA ASN A 347 15.96 -13.70 -8.83
C ASN A 347 14.51 -13.71 -9.31
N GLY A 348 14.30 -13.66 -10.62
CA GLY A 348 12.96 -13.78 -11.19
C GLY A 348 12.85 -13.23 -12.60
N ASP A 349 11.63 -13.23 -13.08
CA ASP A 349 11.22 -12.62 -14.33
C ASP A 349 9.72 -12.35 -14.33
N ALA A 350 9.28 -11.45 -15.21
CA ALA A 350 7.93 -11.38 -15.70
C ALA A 350 8.00 -11.45 -17.22
N TRP A 351 7.30 -12.41 -17.82
CA TRP A 351 7.47 -12.77 -19.24
C TRP A 351 6.16 -13.14 -19.90
N ASP A 352 6.14 -13.03 -21.18
CA ASP A 352 5.09 -13.53 -22.05
C ASP A 352 5.46 -14.89 -22.66
N THR A 353 6.38 -14.90 -23.61
CA THR A 353 6.74 -16.11 -24.37
C THR A 353 7.88 -16.90 -23.77
N ARG A 354 8.94 -16.21 -23.27
CA ARG A 354 10.17 -16.86 -22.78
C ARG A 354 10.62 -16.29 -21.45
N TYR A 355 10.80 -17.18 -20.48
CA TYR A 355 11.44 -16.85 -19.20
C TYR A 355 12.92 -16.53 -19.41
N MET A 356 13.35 -15.36 -18.90
CA MET A 356 14.75 -14.96 -18.88
C MET A 356 15.16 -14.67 -17.44
N ASN A 357 15.98 -15.54 -16.87
CA ASN A 357 16.40 -15.44 -15.49
C ASN A 357 17.16 -14.13 -15.20
N LYS A 358 16.52 -13.18 -14.57
CA LYS A 358 17.08 -11.90 -14.16
C LYS A 358 17.47 -11.94 -12.70
N GLN A 359 18.63 -11.38 -12.36
CA GLN A 359 19.20 -11.46 -11.02
C GLN A 359 19.73 -10.12 -10.57
N SER A 360 19.71 -9.90 -9.25
CA SER A 360 20.27 -8.72 -8.61
C SER A 360 20.86 -9.11 -7.24
N VAL A 361 21.98 -8.51 -6.88
CA VAL A 361 22.61 -8.63 -5.57
C VAL A 361 22.78 -7.24 -5.00
N GLY A 362 22.52 -7.07 -3.71
CA GLY A 362 22.63 -5.77 -3.07
C GLY A 362 22.79 -5.84 -1.56
N ILE A 363 22.97 -4.68 -0.98
CA ILE A 363 23.03 -4.49 0.47
C ILE A 363 21.75 -3.77 0.91
N GLN A 364 21.17 -4.20 2.01
CA GLN A 364 19.99 -3.60 2.61
C GLN A 364 20.32 -3.09 4.01
N LEU A 365 20.00 -1.81 4.28
CA LEU A 365 20.01 -1.23 5.60
C LEU A 365 18.55 -1.02 6.07
N ARG A 366 18.22 -1.43 7.28
CA ARG A 366 16.94 -1.17 7.94
C ARG A 366 17.17 -0.47 9.26
N ILE A 367 16.40 0.56 9.50
CA ILE A 367 16.45 1.39 10.71
C ILE A 367 15.03 1.58 11.22
N ASN A 368 14.87 1.52 12.56
CA ASN A 368 13.59 1.75 13.25
C ASN A 368 13.82 2.58 14.51
#